data_8fdfa90e2efd12c9d12f1378ee9581b2
#
_entry.id   8fdfa90e2efd12c9d12f1378ee9581b2
#
_cell.length_a   1.000
_cell.length_b   1.000
_cell.length_c   1.000
_cell.angle_alpha   90.00
_cell.angle_beta   90.00
_cell.angle_gamma   90.00
#
_symmetry.space_group_name_H-M   'P 1'
#
loop_
_entity.id
_entity.type
_entity.pdbx_description
1 polymer ?
#
loop_
_entity_poly.entity_id
_entity_poly.type
_entity_poly.pdbx_seq_one_letter_code
_entity_poly.pdbx_strand_id
1 'polypeptide(L)'
;MSRELGEKLDLPVTHLDNIFWSPGNWVHLDNDAFDEALGKELQKQRWIIEGNFDRTLPWRLEFCDTVIWMDYSRWVCLWGWIKRMVFNWGKVRSDMAPGCVERWDWEFAAYIWNFRKNKSSKNEALFAGNTDKKVYRFKSRRATKRFLKTL
;
A
#
# COMPACT_ATOMS: atom_id res chain seq x y z
N MET A 1 -4.65 -8.78 0.56
CA MET A 1 -4.62 -8.40 1.99
C MET A 1 -5.67 -7.33 2.27
N SER A 2 -5.51 -6.08 1.77
CA SER A 2 -6.45 -4.98 2.00
C SER A 2 -7.90 -5.32 1.62
N ARG A 3 -8.12 -5.91 0.46
CA ARG A 3 -9.45 -6.37 0.05
C ARG A 3 -10.05 -7.42 0.98
N GLU A 4 -9.31 -8.48 1.27
CA GLU A 4 -9.76 -9.54 2.17
C GLU A 4 -10.02 -9.00 3.59
N LEU A 5 -9.24 -7.98 4.01
CA LEU A 5 -9.49 -7.27 5.25
C LEU A 5 -10.78 -6.45 5.17
N GLY A 6 -10.99 -5.73 4.06
CA GLY A 6 -12.21 -4.96 3.83
C GLY A 6 -13.46 -5.81 3.82
N GLU A 7 -13.42 -6.95 3.14
CA GLU A 7 -14.52 -7.94 3.12
C GLU A 7 -14.84 -8.46 4.52
N LYS A 8 -13.82 -8.79 5.33
CA LYS A 8 -14.02 -9.34 6.68
C LYS A 8 -14.52 -8.33 7.69
N LEU A 9 -14.10 -7.08 7.57
CA LEU A 9 -14.46 -6.01 8.51
C LEU A 9 -15.62 -5.13 8.01
N ASP A 10 -16.13 -5.42 6.83
CA ASP A 10 -17.13 -4.60 6.14
C ASP A 10 -16.69 -3.14 6.07
N LEU A 11 -15.48 -2.92 5.51
CA LEU A 11 -14.87 -1.60 5.37
C LEU A 11 -14.55 -1.29 3.90
N PRO A 12 -14.80 -0.05 3.45
CA PRO A 12 -14.36 0.39 2.14
C PRO A 12 -12.82 0.41 2.07
N VAL A 13 -12.29 -0.04 0.93
CA VAL A 13 -10.85 -0.10 0.68
C VAL A 13 -10.48 0.89 -0.41
N THR A 14 -9.58 1.81 -0.08
CA THR A 14 -8.99 2.77 -1.01
C THR A 14 -7.55 2.39 -1.32
N HIS A 15 -7.29 2.08 -2.58
CA HIS A 15 -5.95 1.85 -3.10
C HIS A 15 -5.37 3.19 -3.59
N LEU A 16 -4.31 3.68 -2.96
CA LEU A 16 -3.72 4.97 -3.33
C LEU A 16 -3.16 4.98 -4.75
N ASP A 17 -2.75 3.83 -5.27
CA ASP A 17 -2.34 3.71 -6.68
C ASP A 17 -3.48 4.03 -7.65
N ASN A 18 -4.75 3.75 -7.29
CA ASN A 18 -5.91 4.13 -8.10
C ASN A 18 -6.15 5.65 -8.14
N ILE A 19 -5.75 6.35 -7.08
CA ILE A 19 -5.87 7.82 -7.01
C ILE A 19 -4.67 8.48 -7.68
N PHE A 20 -3.48 7.94 -7.44
CA PHE A 20 -2.23 8.56 -7.86
C PHE A 20 -2.01 8.51 -9.38
N TRP A 21 -2.39 7.42 -10.04
CA TRP A 21 -2.20 7.26 -11.47
C TRP A 21 -3.42 7.72 -12.25
N SER A 22 -3.21 8.61 -13.22
CA SER A 22 -4.26 9.01 -14.17
C SER A 22 -4.64 7.83 -15.06
N PRO A 23 -5.91 7.69 -15.45
CA PRO A 23 -6.33 6.66 -16.37
C PRO A 23 -5.54 6.69 -17.68
N GLY A 24 -5.01 5.55 -18.09
CA GLY A 24 -4.52 5.31 -19.45
C GLY A 24 -3.01 5.33 -19.67
N ASN A 25 -2.18 6.02 -18.85
CA ASN A 25 -0.80 6.29 -19.30
C ASN A 25 0.32 6.27 -18.26
N TRP A 26 0.15 5.71 -17.07
CA TRP A 26 1.18 5.81 -16.03
C TRP A 26 1.65 7.26 -15.74
N VAL A 27 0.79 8.22 -16.03
CA VAL A 27 0.98 9.63 -15.66
C VAL A 27 0.37 9.81 -14.27
N HIS A 28 1.15 10.34 -13.34
CA HIS A 28 0.65 10.60 -12.00
C HIS A 28 -0.08 11.93 -11.93
N LEU A 29 -1.02 12.04 -11.02
CA LEU A 29 -1.61 13.32 -10.61
C LEU A 29 -0.53 14.22 -10.01
N ASP A 30 -0.73 15.52 -10.08
CA ASP A 30 0.04 16.45 -9.26
C ASP A 30 -0.25 16.24 -7.76
N ASN A 31 0.62 16.78 -6.93
CA ASN A 31 0.52 16.56 -5.49
C ASN A 31 -0.77 17.15 -4.88
N ASP A 32 -1.23 18.28 -5.39
CA ASP A 32 -2.39 18.98 -4.83
C ASP A 32 -3.68 18.23 -5.13
N ALA A 33 -3.84 17.75 -6.36
CA ALA A 33 -4.97 16.92 -6.76
C ALA A 33 -4.98 15.56 -6.01
N PHE A 34 -3.80 14.95 -5.81
CA PHE A 34 -3.68 13.72 -5.02
C PHE A 34 -4.05 13.98 -3.55
N ASP A 35 -3.59 15.08 -2.96
CA ASP A 35 -3.87 15.41 -1.56
C ASP A 35 -5.35 15.76 -1.35
N GLU A 36 -5.99 16.45 -2.29
CA GLU A 36 -7.43 16.70 -2.24
C GLU A 36 -8.22 15.39 -2.27
N ALA A 37 -7.87 14.47 -3.18
CA ALA A 37 -8.53 13.19 -3.27
C ALA A 37 -8.30 12.32 -2.02
N LEU A 38 -7.08 12.28 -1.50
CA LEU A 38 -6.76 11.59 -0.25
C LEU A 38 -7.50 12.20 0.94
N GLY A 39 -7.59 13.53 1.02
CA GLY A 39 -8.32 14.24 2.09
C GLY A 39 -9.79 13.83 2.16
N LYS A 40 -10.44 13.67 1.01
CA LYS A 40 -11.83 13.16 0.94
C LYS A 40 -11.96 11.74 1.50
N GLU A 41 -10.96 10.89 1.25
CA GLU A 41 -10.94 9.51 1.78
C GLU A 41 -10.72 9.50 3.31
N LEU A 42 -9.82 10.35 3.82
CA LEU A 42 -9.52 10.44 5.26
C LEU A 42 -10.68 10.99 6.10
N GLN A 43 -11.57 11.77 5.51
CA GLN A 43 -12.75 12.30 6.19
C GLN A 43 -13.89 11.29 6.34
N LYS A 44 -13.82 10.13 5.68
CA LYS A 44 -14.81 9.08 5.86
C LYS A 44 -14.72 8.52 7.27
N GLN A 45 -15.86 8.14 7.83
CA GLN A 45 -15.96 7.64 9.20
C GLN A 45 -15.20 6.31 9.43
N ARG A 46 -15.15 5.46 8.41
CA ARG A 46 -14.48 4.15 8.45
C ARG A 46 -13.87 3.84 7.09
N TRP A 47 -12.63 3.38 7.08
CA TRP A 47 -11.90 3.10 5.83
C TRP A 47 -10.69 2.19 6.05
N ILE A 48 -10.24 1.60 4.97
CA ILE A 48 -8.91 1.00 4.83
C ILE A 48 -8.22 1.72 3.68
N ILE A 49 -7.12 2.40 3.96
CA ILE A 49 -6.30 3.06 2.94
C ILE A 49 -4.97 2.31 2.83
N GLU A 50 -4.65 1.84 1.63
CA GLU A 50 -3.40 1.13 1.38
C GLU A 50 -2.55 1.81 0.31
N GLY A 51 -1.23 1.75 0.49
CA GLY A 51 -0.23 2.28 -0.42
C GLY A 51 1.00 2.84 0.27
N ASN A 52 2.10 2.79 -0.42
CA ASN A 52 3.44 3.12 0.10
C ASN A 52 3.85 4.58 -0.17
N PHE A 53 2.95 5.52 -0.03
CA PHE A 53 3.19 6.94 -0.26
C PHE A 53 3.75 7.61 0.99
N ASP A 54 5.09 7.64 1.12
CA ASP A 54 5.79 8.13 2.31
C ASP A 54 5.46 9.59 2.63
N ARG A 55 5.28 10.44 1.61
CA ARG A 55 4.98 11.86 1.78
C ARG A 55 3.72 12.09 2.58
N THR A 56 2.69 11.29 2.33
CA THR A 56 1.40 11.41 3.00
C THR A 56 1.24 10.48 4.21
N LEU A 57 2.24 9.65 4.52
CA LEU A 57 2.15 8.70 5.62
C LEU A 57 1.94 9.36 6.99
N PRO A 58 2.66 10.44 7.36
CA PRO A 58 2.40 11.15 8.61
C PRO A 58 0.95 11.66 8.70
N TRP A 59 0.46 12.27 7.64
CA TRP A 59 -0.92 12.78 7.58
C TRP A 59 -1.95 11.65 7.74
N ARG A 60 -1.78 10.53 7.05
CA ARG A 60 -2.67 9.36 7.20
C ARG A 60 -2.66 8.78 8.61
N LEU A 61 -1.52 8.86 9.30
CA LEU A 61 -1.41 8.40 10.69
C LEU A 61 -2.24 9.25 11.66
N GLU A 62 -2.45 10.52 11.41
CA GLU A 62 -3.28 11.39 12.25
C GLU A 62 -4.74 10.91 12.31
N PHE A 63 -5.23 10.29 11.23
CA PHE A 63 -6.62 9.88 11.06
C PHE A 63 -6.88 8.38 11.30
N CYS A 64 -5.85 7.54 11.35
CA CYS A 64 -6.04 6.10 11.57
C CYS A 64 -5.95 5.72 13.04
N ASP A 65 -6.61 4.62 13.40
CA ASP A 65 -6.50 3.94 14.70
C ASP A 65 -5.54 2.73 14.66
N THR A 66 -5.37 2.17 13.48
CA THR A 66 -4.64 0.92 13.28
C THR A 66 -3.71 0.98 12.07
N VAL A 67 -2.48 0.54 12.27
CA VAL A 67 -1.47 0.39 11.21
C VAL A 67 -1.18 -1.08 10.97
N ILE A 68 -1.30 -1.53 9.72
CA ILE A 68 -0.90 -2.86 9.32
C ILE A 68 0.35 -2.73 8.43
N TRP A 69 1.50 -3.08 8.99
CA TRP A 69 2.79 -2.95 8.34
C TRP A 69 3.31 -4.30 7.84
N MET A 70 3.33 -4.49 6.53
CA MET A 70 3.89 -5.66 5.87
C MET A 70 5.39 -5.47 5.61
N ASP A 71 6.22 -5.72 6.65
CA ASP A 71 7.68 -5.61 6.59
C ASP A 71 8.32 -6.90 6.07
N TYR A 72 8.00 -7.25 4.83
CA TYR A 72 8.55 -8.45 4.20
C TYR A 72 9.99 -8.26 3.75
N SER A 73 10.74 -9.37 3.67
CA SER A 73 12.09 -9.33 3.11
C SER A 73 12.06 -8.94 1.63
N ARG A 74 13.16 -8.30 1.17
CA ARG A 74 13.30 -7.92 -0.25
C ARG A 74 13.06 -9.08 -1.21
N TRP A 75 13.50 -10.28 -0.84
CA TRP A 75 13.32 -11.48 -1.65
C TRP A 75 11.85 -11.87 -1.80
N VAL A 76 11.07 -11.80 -0.74
CA VAL A 76 9.63 -12.06 -0.76
C VAL A 76 8.90 -11.04 -1.63
N CYS A 77 9.31 -9.76 -1.55
CA CYS A 77 8.73 -8.69 -2.36
C CYS A 77 9.08 -8.84 -3.84
N LEU A 78 10.36 -9.08 -4.17
CA LEU A 78 10.82 -9.31 -5.55
C LEU A 78 10.16 -10.54 -6.17
N TRP A 79 10.11 -11.65 -5.43
CA TRP A 79 9.42 -12.85 -5.93
C TRP A 79 7.93 -12.59 -6.16
N GLY A 80 7.30 -11.81 -5.28
CA GLY A 80 5.92 -11.37 -5.47
C GLY A 80 5.74 -10.51 -6.73
N TRP A 81 6.67 -9.60 -6.98
CA TRP A 81 6.68 -8.75 -8.17
C TRP A 81 6.89 -9.58 -9.44
N ILE A 82 7.88 -10.50 -9.47
CA ILE A 82 8.11 -11.39 -10.61
C ILE A 82 6.87 -12.22 -10.92
N LYS A 83 6.27 -12.85 -9.90
CA LYS A 83 5.01 -13.60 -10.09
C LYS A 83 3.91 -12.71 -10.68
N ARG A 84 3.79 -11.48 -10.18
CA ARG A 84 2.82 -10.52 -10.69
C ARG A 84 3.05 -10.23 -12.17
N MET A 85 4.31 -9.98 -12.56
CA MET A 85 4.68 -9.76 -13.97
C MET A 85 4.30 -10.95 -14.86
N VAL A 86 4.62 -12.17 -14.42
CA VAL A 86 4.33 -13.38 -15.20
C VAL A 86 2.81 -13.62 -15.38
N PHE A 87 2.02 -13.45 -14.30
CA PHE A 87 0.59 -13.79 -14.35
C PHE A 87 -0.33 -12.65 -14.81
N ASN A 88 0.11 -11.41 -14.71
CA ASN A 88 -0.69 -10.24 -15.07
C ASN A 88 -0.08 -9.42 -16.24
N TRP A 89 0.89 -9.96 -16.94
CA TRP A 89 1.49 -9.30 -18.10
C TRP A 89 0.41 -8.83 -19.09
N GLY A 90 0.49 -7.57 -19.49
CA GLY A 90 -0.48 -7.01 -20.42
C GLY A 90 -1.89 -6.80 -19.89
N LYS A 91 -2.13 -7.00 -18.58
CA LYS A 91 -3.43 -6.79 -17.93
C LYS A 91 -3.40 -5.59 -17.01
N VAL A 92 -4.54 -4.94 -16.86
CA VAL A 92 -4.75 -3.93 -15.83
C VAL A 92 -5.21 -4.62 -14.55
N ARG A 93 -4.56 -4.30 -13.44
CA ARG A 93 -4.99 -4.80 -12.12
C ARG A 93 -6.15 -3.96 -11.59
N SER A 94 -6.96 -4.59 -10.78
CA SER A 94 -8.12 -3.95 -10.14
C SER A 94 -7.75 -3.00 -8.97
N ASP A 95 -6.48 -2.96 -8.55
CA ASP A 95 -5.90 -2.03 -7.57
C ASP A 95 -5.06 -0.92 -8.23
N MET A 96 -5.15 -0.82 -9.57
CA MET A 96 -4.49 0.22 -10.38
C MET A 96 -5.51 1.03 -11.15
N ALA A 97 -5.16 2.26 -11.49
CA ALA A 97 -5.99 3.10 -12.34
C ALA A 97 -6.27 2.42 -13.70
N PRO A 98 -7.45 2.61 -14.28
CA PRO A 98 -7.81 2.03 -15.57
C PRO A 98 -6.80 2.39 -16.66
N GLY A 99 -6.39 1.40 -17.46
CA GLY A 99 -5.42 1.59 -18.56
C GLY A 99 -3.94 1.51 -18.14
N CYS A 100 -3.61 1.43 -16.83
CA CYS A 100 -2.24 1.19 -16.37
C CYS A 100 -1.92 -0.30 -16.47
N VAL A 101 -1.47 -0.72 -17.65
CA VAL A 101 -1.13 -2.11 -17.96
C VAL A 101 0.17 -2.52 -17.28
N GLU A 102 0.23 -3.71 -16.73
CA GLU A 102 1.46 -4.27 -16.13
C GLU A 102 2.58 -4.39 -17.18
N ARG A 103 3.74 -3.84 -16.84
CA ARG A 103 4.95 -3.82 -17.67
C ARG A 103 6.18 -4.09 -16.82
N TRP A 104 7.26 -4.54 -17.45
CA TRP A 104 8.58 -4.60 -16.81
C TRP A 104 9.04 -3.21 -16.42
N ASP A 105 9.36 -3.04 -15.16
CA ASP A 105 9.83 -1.80 -14.59
C ASP A 105 11.04 -2.08 -13.70
N TRP A 106 12.22 -1.87 -14.25
CA TRP A 106 13.49 -2.09 -13.54
C TRP A 106 13.72 -1.05 -12.43
N GLU A 107 13.17 0.14 -12.57
CA GLU A 107 13.24 1.18 -11.54
C GLU A 107 12.42 0.73 -10.32
N PHE A 108 11.26 0.15 -10.56
CA PHE A 108 10.45 -0.43 -9.49
C PHE A 108 11.12 -1.65 -8.84
N ALA A 109 11.82 -2.49 -9.59
CA ALA A 109 12.62 -3.58 -9.03
C ALA A 109 13.74 -3.05 -8.13
N ALA A 110 14.46 -2.01 -8.58
CA ALA A 110 15.49 -1.33 -7.79
C ALA A 110 14.89 -0.66 -6.54
N TYR A 111 13.72 -0.06 -6.65
CA TYR A 111 12.97 0.48 -5.51
C TYR A 111 12.67 -0.60 -4.47
N ILE A 112 12.13 -1.76 -4.89
CA ILE A 112 11.86 -2.90 -3.98
C ILE A 112 13.16 -3.34 -3.28
N TRP A 113 14.26 -3.45 -4.03
CA TRP A 113 15.55 -3.89 -3.50
C TRP A 113 16.07 -2.98 -2.40
N ASN A 114 15.96 -1.66 -2.61
CA ASN A 114 16.46 -0.64 -1.71
C ASN A 114 15.46 -0.21 -0.63
N PHE A 115 14.19 -0.58 -0.76
CA PHE A 115 13.10 -0.12 0.12
C PHE A 115 13.43 -0.31 1.59
N ARG A 116 13.84 -1.51 1.97
CA ARG A 116 14.11 -1.82 3.37
C ARG A 116 15.26 -1.00 3.94
N LYS A 117 16.30 -0.76 3.15
CA LYS A 117 17.45 0.06 3.56
C LYS A 117 17.05 1.53 3.76
N ASN A 118 16.21 2.04 2.88
CA ASN A 118 15.90 3.47 2.82
C ASN A 118 14.67 3.88 3.63
N LYS A 119 13.73 2.96 3.84
CA LYS A 119 12.40 3.28 4.37
C LYS A 119 12.04 2.55 5.66
N SER A 120 12.52 1.31 5.86
CA SER A 120 12.06 0.49 7.00
C SER A 120 12.38 1.12 8.36
N SER A 121 13.57 1.69 8.54
CA SER A 121 13.96 2.36 9.78
C SER A 121 13.16 3.65 10.04
N LYS A 122 12.87 4.40 8.98
CA LYS A 122 12.04 5.61 9.07
C LYS A 122 10.60 5.26 9.47
N ASN A 123 10.03 4.24 8.84
CA ASN A 123 8.69 3.77 9.17
C ASN A 123 8.63 3.20 10.59
N GLU A 124 9.65 2.47 11.03
CA GLU A 124 9.75 1.96 12.40
C GLU A 124 9.76 3.08 13.43
N ALA A 125 10.57 4.12 13.23
CA ALA A 125 10.63 5.29 14.10
C ALA A 125 9.28 6.06 14.11
N LEU A 126 8.67 6.22 12.93
CA LEU A 126 7.40 6.91 12.79
C LEU A 126 6.28 6.16 13.53
N PHE A 127 6.19 4.84 13.37
CA PHE A 127 5.17 4.04 14.04
C PHE A 127 5.42 3.93 15.55
N ALA A 128 6.68 3.88 15.98
CA ALA A 128 7.03 3.89 17.41
C ALA A 128 6.67 5.21 18.10
N GLY A 129 6.72 6.33 17.37
CA GLY A 129 6.30 7.64 17.87
C GLY A 129 4.79 7.82 18.01
N ASN A 130 3.98 6.97 17.36
CA ASN A 130 2.51 7.03 17.40
C ASN A 130 1.96 5.94 18.33
N THR A 131 2.20 6.07 19.62
CA THR A 131 1.89 5.05 20.65
C THR A 131 0.39 4.88 20.91
N ASP A 132 -0.44 5.80 20.47
CA ASP A 132 -1.90 5.75 20.54
C ASP A 132 -2.52 4.83 19.47
N LYS A 133 -1.73 4.38 18.49
CA LYS A 133 -2.17 3.52 17.39
C LYS A 133 -1.85 2.05 17.64
N LYS A 134 -2.73 1.17 17.16
CA LYS A 134 -2.44 -0.27 17.12
C LYS A 134 -1.56 -0.59 15.92
N VAL A 135 -0.33 -1.05 16.15
CA VAL A 135 0.61 -1.37 15.06
C VAL A 135 0.80 -2.88 14.95
N TYR A 136 0.37 -3.46 13.85
CA TYR A 136 0.58 -4.86 13.49
C TYR A 136 1.70 -4.97 12.46
N ARG A 137 2.86 -5.51 12.85
CA ARG A 137 4.01 -5.73 11.95
C ARG A 137 4.10 -7.18 11.53
N PHE A 138 4.03 -7.45 10.23
CA PHE A 138 4.14 -8.80 9.66
C PHE A 138 5.40 -8.95 8.83
N LYS A 139 6.27 -9.89 9.22
CA LYS A 139 7.53 -10.19 8.52
C LYS A 139 7.40 -11.34 7.50
N SER A 140 6.24 -11.99 7.41
CA SER A 140 6.00 -13.07 6.46
C SER A 140 4.55 -13.14 6.01
N ARG A 141 4.34 -13.61 4.76
CA ARG A 141 2.99 -13.86 4.20
C ARG A 141 2.18 -14.86 5.04
N ARG A 142 2.87 -15.82 5.68
CA ARG A 142 2.20 -16.81 6.56
C ARG A 142 1.61 -16.13 7.79
N ALA A 143 2.36 -15.21 8.42
CA ALA A 143 1.88 -14.45 9.57
C ALA A 143 0.67 -13.57 9.19
N THR A 144 0.73 -12.88 8.05
CA THR A 144 -0.39 -12.09 7.53
C THR A 144 -1.63 -12.95 7.29
N LYS A 145 -1.48 -14.11 6.64
CA LYS A 145 -2.60 -15.04 6.40
C LYS A 145 -3.19 -15.59 7.70
N ARG A 146 -2.34 -15.85 8.71
CA ARG A 146 -2.82 -16.30 10.02
C ARG A 146 -3.66 -15.22 10.68
N PHE A 147 -3.17 -14.00 10.69
CA PHE A 147 -3.91 -12.85 11.24
C PHE A 147 -5.28 -12.67 10.55
N LEU A 148 -5.32 -12.73 9.22
CA LEU A 148 -6.60 -12.64 8.50
C LEU A 148 -7.60 -13.75 8.87
N LYS A 149 -7.12 -14.92 9.30
CA LYS A 149 -8.00 -16.01 9.74
C LYS A 149 -8.56 -15.81 11.16
N THR A 150 -7.98 -14.91 11.94
CA THR A 150 -8.44 -14.60 13.30
C THR A 150 -9.48 -13.48 13.34
N LEU A 151 -9.70 -12.82 12.23
CA LEU A 151 -10.78 -11.87 11.98
C LEU A 151 -12.00 -12.59 11.40
#